data_ad448ff769a6e8be3b74df0314d6dc48
#
_entry.id   ad448ff769a6e8be3b74df0314d6dc48
#
_cell.length_a   1.000
_cell.length_b   1.000
_cell.length_c   1.000
_cell.angle_alpha   90.00
_cell.angle_beta   90.00
_cell.angle_gamma   90.00
#
_symmetry.space_group_name_H-M   'P 1'
#
loop_
_entity.id
_entity.type
_entity.pdbx_description
1 polymer ?
#
loop_
_entity_poly.entity_id
_entity_poly.type
_entity_poly.pdbx_seq_one_letter_code
_entity_poly.pdbx_strand_id
1 'polypeptide(L)'
;MTGTTRATRRTDSHPDLADPRVGAPFFSTWRVGTPLRQRRSVEAVAAAWERRPWPADDLLGYHVYTGHDASTLLHYSQWTSEQAYEAFARTRRQERVDEIDTAVPDIERLGLTRYRHYRSGGPADRGGRVPGCIVIVDVEFEGPDSARQHAWVDAVFEALAHEPAPHPGGISAHFHLSTDGTRVLNYAEWDSAQSHLDALSAPGDGIGSATALWERVQTWPGLKSTTVSRYDHALGLVPD
;
A
#
# COMPACT_ATOMS: atom_id res chain seq x y z
N MET A 1 2.94 24.03 25.74
CA MET A 1 2.15 24.25 24.52
C MET A 1 1.03 23.22 24.56
N THR A 2 -0.21 23.65 24.80
CA THR A 2 -1.39 22.78 24.80
C THR A 2 -1.74 22.48 23.35
N GLY A 3 -1.25 21.34 22.84
CA GLY A 3 -1.65 20.87 21.52
C GLY A 3 -3.15 20.65 21.50
N THR A 4 -3.84 21.23 20.53
CA THR A 4 -5.27 20.98 20.29
C THR A 4 -5.45 19.50 20.00
N THR A 5 -6.20 18.81 20.84
CA THR A 5 -6.52 17.39 20.64
C THR A 5 -7.50 17.29 19.46
N ARG A 6 -7.04 16.79 18.32
CA ARG A 6 -7.85 16.60 17.11
C ARG A 6 -8.64 15.29 17.19
N ALA A 7 -9.88 15.29 16.73
CA ALA A 7 -10.65 14.04 16.64
C ALA A 7 -10.20 13.19 15.46
N THR A 8 -10.51 11.89 15.51
CA THR A 8 -10.35 11.00 14.37
C THR A 8 -11.61 11.04 13.51
N ARG A 9 -11.47 11.27 12.22
CA ARG A 9 -12.58 11.34 11.26
C ARG A 9 -12.40 10.29 10.14
N ARG A 10 -13.51 9.66 9.76
CA ARG A 10 -13.55 8.81 8.54
C ARG A 10 -13.53 9.67 7.29
N THR A 11 -12.94 9.13 6.25
CA THR A 11 -12.97 9.69 4.90
C THR A 11 -13.05 8.58 3.86
N ASP A 12 -13.74 8.85 2.76
CA ASP A 12 -13.75 7.98 1.58
C ASP A 12 -12.62 8.32 0.60
N SER A 13 -11.85 9.37 0.90
CA SER A 13 -10.72 9.79 0.08
C SER A 13 -9.58 8.78 0.17
N HIS A 14 -8.99 8.47 -0.96
CA HIS A 14 -7.73 7.73 -1.03
C HIS A 14 -6.57 8.57 -0.47
N PRO A 15 -5.46 7.94 -0.03
CA PRO A 15 -4.29 8.66 0.42
C PRO A 15 -3.66 9.49 -0.72
N ASP A 16 -3.13 10.64 -0.40
CA ASP A 16 -2.22 11.33 -1.33
C ASP A 16 -0.83 10.66 -1.26
N LEU A 17 -0.53 9.86 -2.27
CA LEU A 17 0.74 9.13 -2.37
C LEU A 17 1.92 10.03 -2.79
N ALA A 18 1.64 11.25 -3.20
CA ALA A 18 2.62 12.26 -3.58
C ALA A 18 2.82 13.34 -2.50
N ASP A 19 2.15 13.25 -1.35
CA ASP A 19 2.28 14.22 -0.27
C ASP A 19 3.75 14.31 0.19
N PRO A 20 4.43 15.46 0.01
CA PRO A 20 5.84 15.60 0.33
C PRO A 20 6.15 15.53 1.83
N ARG A 21 5.13 15.59 2.69
CA ARG A 21 5.29 15.45 4.13
C ARG A 21 5.49 14.00 4.56
N VAL A 22 5.14 13.03 3.70
CA VAL A 22 5.30 11.61 4.00
C VAL A 22 6.77 11.22 3.93
N GLY A 23 7.41 11.13 5.09
CA GLY A 23 8.79 10.64 5.23
C GLY A 23 8.89 9.15 5.52
N ALA A 24 7.80 8.54 5.99
CA ALA A 24 7.76 7.13 6.37
C ALA A 24 6.37 6.51 6.08
N PRO A 25 6.19 5.93 4.90
CA PRO A 25 5.04 5.08 4.60
C PRO A 25 5.24 3.68 5.19
N PHE A 26 4.20 3.16 5.87
CA PHE A 26 4.20 1.82 6.43
C PHE A 26 3.06 0.98 5.84
N PHE A 27 3.41 -0.25 5.48
CA PHE A 27 2.45 -1.25 5.03
C PHE A 27 2.44 -2.44 5.98
N SER A 28 1.25 -2.95 6.29
CA SER A 28 1.05 -4.12 7.14
C SER A 28 -0.12 -4.94 6.61
N THR A 29 0.05 -6.23 6.53
CA THR A 29 -1.00 -7.16 6.10
C THR A 29 -1.49 -7.97 7.27
N TRP A 30 -2.82 -8.07 7.40
CA TRP A 30 -3.49 -8.93 8.38
C TRP A 30 -4.24 -10.04 7.64
N ARG A 31 -4.14 -11.25 8.15
CA ARG A 31 -4.98 -12.36 7.72
C ARG A 31 -6.11 -12.52 8.71
N VAL A 32 -7.33 -12.36 8.24
CA VAL A 32 -8.56 -12.41 9.05
C VAL A 32 -9.45 -13.60 8.71
N GLY A 33 -9.19 -14.27 7.60
CA GLY A 33 -9.66 -15.60 7.25
C GLY A 33 -10.99 -15.67 6.48
N THR A 34 -11.93 -14.72 6.62
CA THR A 34 -13.23 -14.77 5.92
C THR A 34 -13.75 -13.39 5.56
N PRO A 35 -14.66 -13.26 4.55
CA PRO A 35 -15.29 -11.98 4.18
C PRO A 35 -16.04 -11.31 5.33
N LEU A 36 -16.68 -12.10 6.18
CA LEU A 36 -17.38 -11.57 7.36
C LEU A 36 -16.38 -10.98 8.36
N ARG A 37 -15.26 -11.67 8.59
CA ARG A 37 -14.21 -11.18 9.48
C ARG A 37 -13.49 -9.97 8.90
N GLN A 38 -13.30 -9.90 7.55
CA GLN A 38 -12.80 -8.67 6.92
C GLN A 38 -13.66 -7.46 7.31
N ARG A 39 -14.98 -7.52 7.07
CA ARG A 39 -15.89 -6.42 7.40
C ARG A 39 -15.86 -6.07 8.90
N ARG A 40 -15.93 -7.09 9.78
CA ARG A 40 -15.86 -6.88 11.22
C ARG A 40 -14.53 -6.26 11.68
N SER A 41 -13.43 -6.66 11.06
CA SER A 41 -12.12 -6.09 11.39
C SER A 41 -12.01 -4.63 10.95
N VAL A 42 -12.53 -4.27 9.78
CA VAL A 42 -12.61 -2.87 9.32
C VAL A 42 -13.39 -2.01 10.32
N GLU A 43 -14.58 -2.49 10.74
CA GLU A 43 -15.39 -1.77 11.72
C GLU A 43 -14.75 -1.71 13.11
N ALA A 44 -14.08 -2.76 13.53
CA ALA A 44 -13.33 -2.77 14.80
C ALA A 44 -12.17 -1.75 14.78
N VAL A 45 -11.44 -1.68 13.66
CA VAL A 45 -10.39 -0.65 13.46
C VAL A 45 -11.00 0.73 13.55
N ALA A 46 -12.07 1.00 12.79
CA ALA A 46 -12.73 2.30 12.79
C ALA A 46 -13.17 2.70 14.21
N ALA A 47 -13.88 1.81 14.92
CA ALA A 47 -14.36 2.06 16.28
C ALA A 47 -13.22 2.33 17.27
N ALA A 48 -12.14 1.54 17.22
CA ALA A 48 -10.99 1.69 18.12
C ALA A 48 -10.25 3.02 17.90
N TRP A 49 -10.29 3.56 16.69
CA TRP A 49 -9.66 4.84 16.36
C TRP A 49 -10.58 6.03 16.67
N GLU A 50 -11.85 5.96 16.31
CA GLU A 50 -12.82 7.06 16.51
C GLU A 50 -13.14 7.35 17.98
N ARG A 51 -13.03 6.35 18.85
CA ARG A 51 -13.20 6.52 20.31
C ARG A 51 -12.07 7.31 20.96
N ARG A 52 -11.01 7.58 20.23
CA ARG A 52 -9.79 8.23 20.75
C ARG A 52 -9.44 9.44 19.89
N PRO A 53 -8.76 10.41 20.47
CA PRO A 53 -8.22 11.49 19.67
C PRO A 53 -7.19 10.95 18.67
N TRP A 54 -7.00 11.72 17.59
CA TRP A 54 -5.93 11.46 16.64
C TRP A 54 -4.58 11.38 17.37
N PRO A 55 -3.76 10.36 17.11
CA PRO A 55 -2.65 10.07 18.05
C PRO A 55 -1.49 11.04 17.98
N ALA A 56 -1.24 11.66 16.83
CA ALA A 56 -0.13 12.57 16.62
C ALA A 56 -0.33 13.38 15.33
N ASP A 57 0.16 14.64 15.31
CA ASP A 57 0.14 15.47 14.11
C ASP A 57 1.06 14.91 13.01
N ASP A 58 2.01 14.06 13.39
CA ASP A 58 2.93 13.36 12.49
C ASP A 58 2.32 12.19 11.73
N LEU A 59 1.13 11.71 12.12
CA LEU A 59 0.34 10.76 11.33
C LEU A 59 -0.57 11.56 10.41
N LEU A 60 -0.35 11.45 9.11
CA LEU A 60 -1.08 12.21 8.10
C LEU A 60 -2.36 11.51 7.65
N GLY A 61 -2.36 10.19 7.64
CA GLY A 61 -3.50 9.38 7.27
C GLY A 61 -3.28 7.90 7.58
N TYR A 62 -4.38 7.18 7.78
CA TYR A 62 -4.39 5.74 7.99
C TYR A 62 -5.51 5.11 7.17
N HIS A 63 -5.17 4.15 6.30
CA HIS A 63 -6.08 3.54 5.36
C HIS A 63 -6.09 2.04 5.51
N VAL A 64 -7.27 1.44 5.34
CA VAL A 64 -7.49 -0.02 5.38
C VAL A 64 -8.17 -0.44 4.09
N TYR A 65 -7.68 -1.53 3.53
CA TYR A 65 -8.18 -2.10 2.28
C TYR A 65 -8.56 -3.56 2.50
N THR A 66 -9.62 -4.00 1.85
CA THR A 66 -10.05 -5.41 1.84
C THR A 66 -9.49 -6.13 0.63
N GLY A 67 -8.80 -7.25 0.87
CA GLY A 67 -8.25 -8.09 -0.20
C GLY A 67 -9.35 -8.86 -0.94
N HIS A 68 -9.21 -8.96 -2.26
CA HIS A 68 -10.09 -9.75 -3.12
C HIS A 68 -10.00 -11.27 -2.86
N ASP A 69 -8.99 -11.70 -2.11
CA ASP A 69 -8.88 -13.07 -1.59
C ASP A 69 -9.91 -13.39 -0.49
N ALA A 70 -10.71 -12.39 -0.12
CA ALA A 70 -11.75 -12.47 0.90
C ALA A 70 -11.25 -12.85 2.30
N SER A 71 -9.95 -12.72 2.57
CA SER A 71 -9.31 -13.18 3.80
C SER A 71 -8.28 -12.23 4.38
N THR A 72 -7.79 -11.25 3.61
CA THR A 72 -6.74 -10.33 4.05
C THR A 72 -7.22 -8.88 4.13
N LEU A 73 -6.55 -8.11 5.01
CA LEU A 73 -6.61 -6.65 5.04
C LEU A 73 -5.20 -6.11 4.79
N LEU A 74 -5.10 -5.07 3.99
CA LEU A 74 -3.91 -4.25 3.88
C LEU A 74 -4.12 -2.96 4.67
N HIS A 75 -3.15 -2.61 5.49
CA HIS A 75 -3.09 -1.35 6.22
C HIS A 75 -1.98 -0.49 5.65
N TYR A 76 -2.29 0.76 5.38
CA TYR A 76 -1.34 1.76 4.93
C TYR A 76 -1.41 2.99 5.85
N SER A 77 -0.29 3.43 6.37
CA SER A 77 -0.21 4.65 7.17
C SER A 77 0.90 5.56 6.70
N GLN A 78 0.60 6.86 6.68
CA GLN A 78 1.49 7.92 6.22
C GLN A 78 2.00 8.71 7.43
N TRP A 79 3.29 8.63 7.69
CA TRP A 79 3.95 9.32 8.79
C TRP A 79 5.00 10.30 8.27
N THR A 80 5.21 11.38 9.01
CA THR A 80 6.28 12.34 8.69
C THR A 80 7.66 11.75 8.91
N SER A 81 7.80 10.78 9.85
CA SER A 81 9.06 10.10 10.13
C SER A 81 8.86 8.73 10.81
N GLU A 82 9.88 7.88 10.74
CA GLU A 82 9.91 6.61 11.46
C GLU A 82 9.86 6.81 12.98
N GLN A 83 10.55 7.83 13.50
CA GLN A 83 10.58 8.16 14.92
C GLN A 83 9.20 8.52 15.46
N ALA A 84 8.39 9.24 14.68
CA ALA A 84 7.01 9.56 15.04
C ALA A 84 6.15 8.29 15.16
N TYR A 85 6.27 7.37 14.19
CA TYR A 85 5.62 6.06 14.29
C TYR A 85 6.07 5.27 15.52
N GLU A 86 7.38 5.23 15.81
CA GLU A 86 7.90 4.51 16.96
C GLU A 86 7.40 5.10 18.30
N ALA A 87 7.28 6.41 18.41
CA ALA A 87 6.68 7.06 19.57
C ALA A 87 5.21 6.64 19.76
N PHE A 88 4.42 6.64 18.68
CA PHE A 88 3.05 6.13 18.70
C PHE A 88 2.98 4.65 19.08
N ALA A 89 3.83 3.82 18.49
CA ALA A 89 3.84 2.37 18.71
C ALA A 89 4.11 2.02 20.19
N ARG A 90 4.99 2.77 20.85
CA ARG A 90 5.33 2.57 22.28
C ARG A 90 4.24 3.06 23.23
N THR A 91 3.44 4.07 22.86
CA THR A 91 2.61 4.80 23.84
C THR A 91 1.11 4.65 23.63
N ARG A 92 0.65 4.50 22.38
CA ARG A 92 -0.78 4.64 22.05
C ARG A 92 -1.34 3.52 21.15
N ARG A 93 -0.48 2.69 20.58
CA ARG A 93 -0.89 1.64 19.64
C ARG A 93 -1.57 0.48 20.37
N GLN A 94 -1.02 0.04 21.52
CA GLN A 94 -1.45 -1.20 22.16
C GLN A 94 -2.92 -1.18 22.56
N GLU A 95 -3.42 -0.08 23.11
CA GLU A 95 -4.84 0.06 23.49
C GLU A 95 -5.80 -0.16 22.31
N ARG A 96 -5.41 0.30 21.11
CA ARG A 96 -6.19 0.07 19.86
C ARG A 96 -6.14 -1.39 19.44
N VAL A 97 -4.96 -2.00 19.54
CA VAL A 97 -4.77 -3.42 19.22
C VAL A 97 -5.63 -4.30 20.13
N ASP A 98 -5.61 -4.06 21.44
CA ASP A 98 -6.35 -4.85 22.44
C ASP A 98 -7.87 -4.75 22.21
N GLU A 99 -8.37 -3.56 21.83
CA GLU A 99 -9.79 -3.36 21.52
C GLU A 99 -10.19 -4.08 20.22
N ILE A 100 -9.34 -4.02 19.18
CA ILE A 100 -9.59 -4.72 17.93
C ILE A 100 -9.57 -6.24 18.15
N ASP A 101 -8.60 -6.76 18.92
CA ASP A 101 -8.48 -8.19 19.19
C ASP A 101 -9.62 -8.71 20.08
N THR A 102 -10.15 -7.87 20.96
CA THR A 102 -11.35 -8.18 21.72
C THR A 102 -12.59 -8.31 20.81
N ALA A 103 -12.72 -7.42 19.82
CA ALA A 103 -13.85 -7.42 18.89
C ALA A 103 -13.73 -8.52 17.81
N VAL A 104 -12.53 -8.82 17.37
CA VAL A 104 -12.21 -9.84 16.35
C VAL A 104 -10.98 -10.63 16.79
N PRO A 105 -11.15 -11.70 17.59
CA PRO A 105 -10.03 -12.54 18.05
C PRO A 105 -9.29 -13.21 16.90
N ASP A 106 -8.08 -13.67 17.15
CA ASP A 106 -7.26 -14.49 16.22
C ASP A 106 -6.95 -13.81 14.87
N ILE A 107 -6.69 -12.50 14.88
CA ILE A 107 -6.13 -11.80 13.72
C ILE A 107 -4.64 -12.13 13.63
N GLU A 108 -4.24 -12.75 12.52
CA GLU A 108 -2.83 -12.99 12.23
C GLU A 108 -2.22 -11.74 11.56
N ARG A 109 -1.29 -11.08 12.25
CA ARG A 109 -0.55 -9.93 11.74
C ARG A 109 0.75 -10.39 11.10
N LEU A 110 0.86 -10.25 9.76
CA LEU A 110 2.00 -10.77 8.99
C LEU A 110 3.25 -9.86 9.06
N GLY A 111 3.21 -8.85 9.90
CA GLY A 111 4.30 -7.91 10.09
C GLY A 111 4.02 -6.52 9.54
N LEU A 112 4.96 -5.64 9.84
CA LEU A 112 4.99 -4.26 9.37
C LEU A 112 6.29 -4.05 8.62
N THR A 113 6.21 -3.61 7.37
CA THR A 113 7.39 -3.26 6.59
C THR A 113 7.50 -1.75 6.47
N ARG A 114 8.72 -1.25 6.67
CA ARG A 114 9.08 0.16 6.55
C ARG A 114 9.56 0.40 5.13
N TYR A 115 9.04 1.45 4.51
CA TYR A 115 9.38 1.80 3.14
C TYR A 115 9.78 3.26 3.01
N ARG A 116 10.43 3.56 1.89
CA ARG A 116 10.61 4.92 1.37
C ARG A 116 10.07 4.97 -0.04
N HIS A 117 9.31 5.99 -0.34
CA HIS A 117 8.90 6.23 -1.71
C HIS A 117 10.13 6.52 -2.58
N TYR A 118 10.18 5.89 -3.75
CA TYR A 118 11.30 6.07 -4.68
C TYR A 118 10.87 6.75 -5.98
N ARG A 119 9.87 6.19 -6.66
CA ARG A 119 9.48 6.65 -7.99
C ARG A 119 8.00 6.42 -8.24
N SER A 120 7.36 7.36 -8.95
CA SER A 120 5.96 7.23 -9.41
C SER A 120 5.88 7.30 -10.92
N GLY A 121 4.87 6.61 -11.47
CA GLY A 121 4.48 6.65 -12.87
C GLY A 121 2.98 6.81 -13.03
N GLY A 122 2.56 7.20 -14.22
CA GLY A 122 1.17 7.45 -14.57
C GLY A 122 1.04 8.78 -15.33
N PRO A 123 -0.16 9.11 -15.83
CA PRO A 123 -0.40 10.38 -16.50
C PRO A 123 -0.20 11.55 -15.53
N ALA A 124 0.33 12.66 -16.05
CA ALA A 124 0.54 13.88 -15.26
C ALA A 124 -0.76 14.47 -14.72
N ASP A 125 -1.86 14.31 -15.47
CA ASP A 125 -3.21 14.65 -15.02
C ASP A 125 -4.01 13.35 -14.85
N ARG A 126 -4.47 13.11 -13.63
CA ARG A 126 -5.36 11.98 -13.30
C ARG A 126 -6.80 12.17 -13.79
N GLY A 127 -7.15 13.36 -14.32
CA GLY A 127 -8.50 13.68 -14.79
C GLY A 127 -9.59 13.54 -13.71
N GLY A 128 -9.23 13.66 -12.43
CA GLY A 128 -10.16 13.45 -11.32
C GLY A 128 -10.58 11.99 -11.10
N ARG A 129 -9.90 11.02 -11.74
CA ARG A 129 -10.21 9.58 -11.58
C ARG A 129 -9.98 9.14 -10.14
N VAL A 130 -10.95 8.40 -9.61
CA VAL A 130 -10.88 7.77 -8.29
C VAL A 130 -10.59 6.28 -8.49
N PRO A 131 -9.56 5.73 -7.84
CA PRO A 131 -9.26 4.30 -7.97
C PRO A 131 -10.42 3.42 -7.49
N GLY A 132 -10.85 2.48 -8.32
CA GLY A 132 -11.79 1.44 -7.93
C GLY A 132 -11.09 0.15 -7.46
N CYS A 133 -9.77 0.06 -7.66
CA CYS A 133 -8.96 -1.06 -7.17
C CYS A 133 -7.52 -0.61 -6.94
N ILE A 134 -6.93 -1.09 -5.85
CA ILE A 134 -5.51 -0.97 -5.57
C ILE A 134 -4.84 -2.31 -5.82
N VAL A 135 -3.79 -2.28 -6.61
CA VAL A 135 -2.97 -3.47 -6.88
C VAL A 135 -1.63 -3.31 -6.17
N ILE A 136 -1.33 -4.23 -5.28
CA ILE A 136 -0.03 -4.32 -4.63
C ILE A 136 0.79 -5.40 -5.34
N VAL A 137 1.92 -4.99 -5.89
CA VAL A 137 2.97 -5.91 -6.33
C VAL A 137 4.08 -5.87 -5.30
N ASP A 138 4.25 -6.96 -4.57
CA ASP A 138 5.29 -7.12 -3.55
C ASP A 138 6.38 -8.04 -4.11
N VAL A 139 7.58 -7.51 -4.21
CA VAL A 139 8.76 -8.16 -4.77
C VAL A 139 9.76 -8.39 -3.64
N GLU A 140 10.15 -9.63 -3.42
CA GLU A 140 11.15 -10.02 -2.44
C GLU A 140 12.44 -10.46 -3.13
N PHE A 141 13.57 -10.01 -2.62
CA PHE A 141 14.90 -10.36 -3.09
C PHE A 141 15.67 -11.21 -2.10
N GLU A 142 16.68 -11.95 -2.59
CA GLU A 142 17.63 -12.69 -1.78
C GLU A 142 18.60 -11.73 -1.06
N GLY A 143 18.37 -11.52 0.23
CA GLY A 143 19.19 -10.65 1.08
C GLY A 143 19.09 -9.14 0.76
N PRO A 144 19.65 -8.31 1.63
CA PRO A 144 19.59 -6.85 1.51
C PRO A 144 20.51 -6.31 0.44
N ASP A 145 19.97 -5.50 -0.48
CA ASP A 145 20.73 -4.79 -1.52
C ASP A 145 19.91 -3.61 -2.05
N SER A 146 20.19 -2.41 -1.58
CA SER A 146 19.48 -1.21 -2.01
C SER A 146 19.76 -0.83 -3.46
N ALA A 147 20.95 -1.11 -3.97
CA ALA A 147 21.28 -0.82 -5.37
C ALA A 147 20.44 -1.71 -6.31
N ARG A 148 20.24 -2.99 -5.93
CA ARG A 148 19.37 -3.91 -6.66
C ARG A 148 17.92 -3.45 -6.66
N GLN A 149 17.40 -2.98 -5.53
CA GLN A 149 16.03 -2.44 -5.47
C GLN A 149 15.83 -1.29 -6.46
N HIS A 150 16.73 -0.30 -6.46
CA HIS A 150 16.69 0.83 -7.40
C HIS A 150 16.76 0.36 -8.84
N ALA A 151 17.75 -0.48 -9.17
CA ALA A 151 17.98 -0.96 -10.53
C ALA A 151 16.80 -1.79 -11.05
N TRP A 152 16.13 -2.58 -10.18
CA TRP A 152 14.95 -3.33 -10.57
C TRP A 152 13.77 -2.39 -10.89
N VAL A 153 13.51 -1.37 -10.06
CA VAL A 153 12.46 -0.39 -10.34
C VAL A 153 12.75 0.38 -11.62
N ASP A 154 14.01 0.78 -11.84
CA ASP A 154 14.39 1.49 -13.06
C ASP A 154 14.21 0.62 -14.32
N ALA A 155 14.46 -0.70 -14.22
CA ALA A 155 14.17 -1.64 -15.31
C ALA A 155 12.66 -1.79 -15.57
N VAL A 156 11.81 -1.75 -14.54
CA VAL A 156 10.34 -1.69 -14.72
C VAL A 156 9.94 -0.44 -15.50
N PHE A 157 10.48 0.72 -15.13
CA PHE A 157 10.19 1.97 -15.84
C PHE A 157 10.74 1.99 -17.27
N GLU A 158 11.88 1.34 -17.50
CA GLU A 158 12.40 1.13 -18.86
C GLU A 158 11.42 0.29 -19.70
N ALA A 159 10.91 -0.82 -19.15
CA ALA A 159 9.92 -1.65 -19.83
C ALA A 159 8.63 -0.87 -20.13
N LEU A 160 8.09 -0.16 -19.12
CA LEU A 160 6.89 0.68 -19.28
C LEU A 160 7.05 1.77 -20.36
N ALA A 161 8.22 2.37 -20.47
CA ALA A 161 8.50 3.41 -21.45
C ALA A 161 8.54 2.88 -22.91
N HIS A 162 8.70 1.58 -23.08
CA HIS A 162 8.71 0.92 -24.39
C HIS A 162 7.34 0.33 -24.77
N GLU A 163 6.37 0.38 -23.87
CA GLU A 163 5.00 -0.01 -24.21
C GLU A 163 4.39 1.00 -25.20
N PRO A 164 3.62 0.53 -26.21
CA PRO A 164 3.05 1.41 -27.24
C PRO A 164 2.06 2.43 -26.67
N ALA A 165 1.35 2.08 -25.59
CA ALA A 165 0.48 2.98 -24.85
C ALA A 165 0.23 2.41 -23.44
N PRO A 166 0.08 3.27 -22.41
CA PRO A 166 -0.40 2.84 -21.11
C PRO A 166 -1.79 2.21 -21.22
N HIS A 167 -2.06 1.16 -20.44
CA HIS A 167 -3.40 0.59 -20.40
C HIS A 167 -4.41 1.63 -19.88
N PRO A 168 -5.55 1.85 -20.57
CA PRO A 168 -6.48 2.93 -20.24
C PRO A 168 -7.05 2.85 -18.83
N GLY A 169 -7.15 1.66 -18.25
CA GLY A 169 -7.61 1.46 -16.86
C GLY A 169 -6.55 1.73 -15.79
N GLY A 170 -5.28 1.90 -16.13
CA GLY A 170 -4.23 2.29 -15.20
C GLY A 170 -4.32 3.77 -14.82
N ILE A 171 -4.21 4.10 -13.53
CA ILE A 171 -4.26 5.48 -13.02
C ILE A 171 -2.86 5.95 -12.63
N SER A 172 -2.20 5.19 -11.75
CA SER A 172 -0.84 5.52 -11.32
C SER A 172 -0.14 4.30 -10.73
N ALA A 173 1.17 4.40 -10.55
CA ALA A 173 1.98 3.41 -9.85
C ALA A 173 3.00 4.14 -8.97
N HIS A 174 3.17 3.69 -7.73
CA HIS A 174 4.05 4.29 -6.73
C HIS A 174 4.94 3.22 -6.13
N PHE A 175 6.22 3.30 -6.44
CA PHE A 175 7.22 2.32 -6.03
C PHE A 175 7.89 2.74 -4.72
N HIS A 176 7.90 1.80 -3.79
CA HIS A 176 8.46 1.96 -2.46
C HIS A 176 9.56 0.92 -2.24
N LEU A 177 10.69 1.35 -1.72
CA LEU A 177 11.82 0.49 -1.38
C LEU A 177 11.81 0.23 0.12
N SER A 178 11.88 -1.03 0.53
CA SER A 178 11.99 -1.36 1.95
C SER A 178 13.33 -0.88 2.52
N THR A 179 13.30 -0.37 3.75
CA THR A 179 14.50 0.22 4.38
C THR A 179 15.56 -0.81 4.75
N ASP A 180 15.18 -2.10 4.79
CA ASP A 180 16.09 -3.22 5.00
C ASP A 180 16.76 -3.73 3.71
N GLY A 181 16.41 -3.16 2.55
CA GLY A 181 17.02 -3.51 1.27
C GLY A 181 16.51 -4.81 0.64
N THR A 182 15.46 -5.43 1.17
CA THR A 182 15.01 -6.78 0.75
C THR A 182 13.79 -6.79 -0.13
N ARG A 183 12.99 -5.69 -0.19
CA ARG A 183 11.70 -5.67 -0.89
C ARG A 183 11.49 -4.40 -1.69
N VAL A 184 10.72 -4.54 -2.76
CA VAL A 184 10.08 -3.43 -3.46
C VAL A 184 8.57 -3.66 -3.41
N LEU A 185 7.83 -2.61 -3.07
CA LEU A 185 6.37 -2.62 -3.13
C LEU A 185 5.91 -1.58 -4.15
N ASN A 186 5.15 -2.01 -5.13
CA ASN A 186 4.41 -1.11 -6.02
C ASN A 186 2.96 -1.02 -5.55
N TYR A 187 2.54 0.19 -5.19
CA TYR A 187 1.14 0.54 -4.98
C TYR A 187 0.60 1.14 -6.28
N ALA A 188 -0.19 0.38 -7.00
CA ALA A 188 -0.74 0.79 -8.28
C ALA A 188 -2.25 1.03 -8.18
N GLU A 189 -2.71 2.15 -8.72
CA GLU A 189 -4.10 2.57 -8.76
C GLU A 189 -4.71 2.20 -10.11
N TRP A 190 -5.89 1.58 -10.07
CA TRP A 190 -6.63 1.13 -11.25
C TRP A 190 -8.09 1.53 -11.16
N ASP A 191 -8.76 1.73 -12.31
CA ASP A 191 -10.20 1.98 -12.36
C ASP A 191 -11.00 0.84 -11.73
N SER A 192 -10.53 -0.40 -11.91
CA SER A 192 -11.16 -1.61 -11.37
C SER A 192 -10.18 -2.78 -11.35
N ALA A 193 -10.50 -3.81 -10.60
CA ALA A 193 -9.78 -5.08 -10.64
C ALA A 193 -9.82 -5.72 -12.04
N GLN A 194 -10.95 -5.58 -12.76
CA GLN A 194 -11.08 -6.11 -14.12
C GLN A 194 -10.14 -5.40 -15.08
N SER A 195 -10.03 -4.06 -15.00
CA SER A 195 -9.10 -3.31 -15.84
C SER A 195 -7.65 -3.77 -15.69
N HIS A 196 -7.24 -4.12 -14.46
CA HIS A 196 -5.91 -4.70 -14.24
C HIS A 196 -5.77 -6.11 -14.85
N LEU A 197 -6.81 -6.96 -14.74
CA LEU A 197 -6.81 -8.29 -15.36
C LEU A 197 -6.76 -8.21 -16.88
N ASP A 198 -7.50 -7.28 -17.47
CA ASP A 198 -7.51 -7.02 -18.91
C ASP A 198 -6.12 -6.57 -19.38
N ALA A 199 -5.44 -5.72 -18.60
CA ALA A 199 -4.08 -5.28 -18.90
C ALA A 199 -3.07 -6.45 -18.92
N LEU A 200 -3.18 -7.39 -17.97
CA LEU A 200 -2.31 -8.56 -17.90
C LEU A 200 -2.58 -9.58 -19.02
N SER A 201 -3.80 -9.60 -19.57
CA SER A 201 -4.20 -10.52 -20.63
C SER A 201 -4.21 -9.88 -22.02
N ALA A 202 -3.88 -8.58 -22.13
CA ALA A 202 -3.84 -7.86 -23.39
C ALA A 202 -2.81 -8.50 -24.34
N PRO A 203 -3.16 -8.70 -25.63
CA PRO A 203 -2.20 -9.22 -26.59
C PRO A 203 -1.14 -8.16 -26.93
N GLY A 204 0.10 -8.60 -27.12
CA GLY A 204 1.22 -7.74 -27.50
C GLY A 204 2.11 -7.33 -26.33
N ASP A 205 2.57 -6.09 -26.32
CA ASP A 205 3.64 -5.59 -25.45
C ASP A 205 3.13 -4.93 -24.16
N GLY A 206 2.01 -5.43 -23.58
CA GLY A 206 1.44 -4.92 -22.34
C GLY A 206 2.23 -5.28 -21.09
N ILE A 207 1.75 -4.81 -19.93
CA ILE A 207 2.39 -5.02 -18.61
C ILE A 207 2.63 -6.51 -18.37
N GLY A 208 3.91 -6.87 -18.15
CA GLY A 208 4.31 -8.26 -17.90
C GLY A 208 4.28 -9.16 -19.12
N SER A 209 4.20 -8.61 -20.34
CA SER A 209 4.26 -9.35 -21.60
C SER A 209 5.61 -10.06 -21.80
N ALA A 210 5.68 -10.94 -22.81
CA ALA A 210 6.90 -11.70 -23.14
C ALA A 210 7.93 -10.91 -23.96
N THR A 211 8.09 -9.60 -23.67
CA THR A 211 9.17 -8.81 -24.26
C THR A 211 10.47 -9.01 -23.50
N ALA A 212 11.61 -8.82 -24.15
CA ALA A 212 12.92 -8.96 -23.52
C ALA A 212 13.09 -8.03 -22.28
N LEU A 213 12.44 -6.86 -22.27
CA LEU A 213 12.48 -5.95 -21.12
C LEU A 213 11.69 -6.49 -19.94
N TRP A 214 10.48 -6.99 -20.17
CA TRP A 214 9.68 -7.61 -19.11
C TRP A 214 10.27 -8.94 -18.65
N GLU A 215 10.82 -9.75 -19.56
CA GLU A 215 11.53 -10.98 -19.18
C GLU A 215 12.71 -10.68 -18.26
N ARG A 216 13.49 -9.62 -18.55
CA ARG A 216 14.57 -9.15 -17.68
C ARG A 216 14.06 -8.76 -16.28
N VAL A 217 12.91 -8.08 -16.17
CA VAL A 217 12.29 -7.71 -14.89
C VAL A 217 11.86 -8.97 -14.12
N GLN A 218 11.24 -9.93 -14.80
CA GLN A 218 10.70 -11.15 -14.19
C GLN A 218 11.81 -12.15 -13.78
N THR A 219 12.96 -12.11 -14.44
CA THR A 219 14.09 -13.02 -14.18
C THR A 219 15.28 -12.28 -13.52
N TRP A 220 15.01 -11.17 -12.83
CA TRP A 220 16.05 -10.32 -12.23
C TRP A 220 16.94 -11.11 -11.27
N PRO A 221 18.27 -10.93 -11.33
CA PRO A 221 19.22 -11.63 -10.44
C PRO A 221 18.90 -11.38 -8.96
N GLY A 222 18.74 -12.47 -8.20
CA GLY A 222 18.36 -12.41 -6.79
C GLY A 222 16.90 -12.13 -6.53
N LEU A 223 16.03 -12.17 -7.53
CA LEU A 223 14.58 -12.19 -7.34
C LEU A 223 14.17 -13.49 -6.68
N LYS A 224 13.54 -13.41 -5.51
CA LYS A 224 13.07 -14.57 -4.73
C LYS A 224 11.61 -14.87 -5.00
N SER A 225 10.77 -13.86 -4.95
CA SER A 225 9.33 -13.99 -5.20
C SER A 225 8.70 -12.68 -5.63
N THR A 226 7.59 -12.80 -6.37
CA THR A 226 6.70 -11.69 -6.70
C THR A 226 5.28 -12.11 -6.41
N THR A 227 4.55 -11.29 -5.66
CA THR A 227 3.12 -11.51 -5.40
C THR A 227 2.32 -10.32 -5.89
N VAL A 228 1.13 -10.60 -6.44
CA VAL A 228 0.20 -9.57 -6.93
C VAL A 228 -1.13 -9.75 -6.21
N SER A 229 -1.52 -8.74 -5.46
CA SER A 229 -2.76 -8.76 -4.70
C SER A 229 -3.62 -7.55 -5.03
N ARG A 230 -4.94 -7.74 -5.08
CA ARG A 230 -5.93 -6.70 -5.39
C ARG A 230 -6.72 -6.38 -4.14
N TYR A 231 -7.01 -5.09 -3.97
CA TYR A 231 -7.66 -4.57 -2.78
C TYR A 231 -8.67 -3.48 -3.16
N ASP A 232 -9.76 -3.41 -2.38
CA ASP A 232 -10.69 -2.28 -2.40
C ASP A 232 -10.47 -1.40 -1.18
N HIS A 233 -10.52 -0.09 -1.35
CA HIS A 233 -10.46 0.85 -0.22
C HIS A 233 -11.70 0.69 0.67
N ALA A 234 -11.51 0.39 1.94
CA ALA A 234 -12.58 0.11 2.88
C ALA A 234 -12.73 1.16 3.99
N LEU A 235 -11.64 1.84 4.34
CA LEU A 235 -11.64 2.83 5.43
C LEU A 235 -10.47 3.80 5.25
N GLY A 236 -10.74 5.08 5.28
CA GLY A 236 -9.76 6.13 5.50
C GLY A 236 -10.00 6.81 6.84
N LEU A 237 -8.94 7.08 7.59
CA LEU A 237 -8.95 7.82 8.85
C LEU A 237 -7.95 8.97 8.76
N VAL A 238 -8.41 10.15 9.12
CA VAL A 238 -7.64 11.40 9.09
C VAL A 238 -7.95 12.25 10.32
N PRO A 239 -7.07 13.20 10.68
CA PRO A 239 -7.39 14.17 11.72
C PRO A 239 -8.48 15.14 11.25
N ASP A 240 -9.33 15.55 12.19
CA ASP A 240 -10.38 16.56 11.97
C ASP A 240 -9.80 17.96 11.76
#